data_571b523571e668081ccab4e19890a7c4
#
_entry.id   571b523571e668081ccab4e19890a7c4
#
_cell.length_a   1.000
_cell.length_b   1.000
_cell.length_c   1.000
_cell.angle_alpha   90.00
_cell.angle_beta   90.00
_cell.angle_gamma   90.00
#
_symmetry.space_group_name_H-M   'P 1'
#
loop_
_entity.id
_entity.type
_entity.pdbx_description
1 polymer ?
#
loop_
_entity_poly.entity_id
_entity_poly.type
_entity_poly.pdbx_seq_one_letter_code
_entity_poly.pdbx_strand_id
1 'polypeptide(L)'
;MGRLVAALPQDFNFRGAKSYVEIGDNNVIRENVVINRGTERDGVTKIGSHNFLLEGTHISHDTVVGDNCVFGYGTKVAGDCEIGNGVIFSSGAIQNANTRAGDLSMIQAGCAFSHDVPPYVIAGGNPMTYGGPNTTVTSLLRT
;
A
#
# COMPACT_ATOMS: atom_id res chain seq x y z
N MET A 1 -3.62 -13.59 -17.43
CA MET A 1 -3.11 -13.71 -16.08
C MET A 1 -4.04 -13.05 -15.10
N GLY A 2 -4.38 -13.76 -14.06
CA GLY A 2 -5.40 -13.33 -13.13
C GLY A 2 -4.90 -12.42 -12.03
N ARG A 3 -5.85 -11.99 -11.24
CA ARG A 3 -5.67 -11.31 -9.97
C ARG A 3 -6.28 -12.19 -8.90
N LEU A 4 -5.78 -12.11 -7.67
CA LEU A 4 -6.38 -12.79 -6.53
C LEU A 4 -6.88 -11.73 -5.53
N VAL A 5 -8.18 -11.51 -5.52
CA VAL A 5 -8.81 -10.57 -4.59
C VAL A 5 -9.53 -11.37 -3.50
N ALA A 6 -9.40 -10.91 -2.26
CA ALA A 6 -9.93 -11.60 -1.07
C ALA A 6 -9.30 -12.98 -0.86
N ALA A 7 -8.04 -13.14 -1.23
CA ALA A 7 -7.30 -14.36 -0.95
C ALA A 7 -7.10 -14.54 0.56
N LEU A 8 -6.90 -15.79 0.97
CA LEU A 8 -6.63 -16.10 2.38
C LEU A 8 -5.40 -15.36 2.88
N PRO A 9 -5.45 -14.83 4.12
CA PRO A 9 -4.29 -14.17 4.71
C PRO A 9 -3.08 -15.10 4.78
N GLN A 10 -1.92 -14.54 4.47
CA GLN A 10 -0.65 -15.25 4.61
C GLN A 10 -0.03 -14.89 5.96
N ASP A 11 -0.73 -15.30 7.01
CA ASP A 11 -0.36 -15.01 8.39
C ASP A 11 -0.56 -16.27 9.22
N PHE A 12 0.44 -16.61 10.02
CA PHE A 12 0.38 -17.77 10.90
C PHE A 12 -0.74 -17.68 11.95
N ASN A 13 -1.20 -16.49 12.25
CA ASN A 13 -2.29 -16.29 13.22
C ASN A 13 -3.68 -16.47 12.62
N PHE A 14 -3.78 -16.59 11.31
CA PHE A 14 -5.07 -16.80 10.66
C PHE A 14 -5.66 -18.17 11.07
N ARG A 15 -6.91 -18.16 11.55
CA ARG A 15 -7.60 -19.36 12.04
C ARG A 15 -8.86 -19.70 11.24
N GLY A 16 -8.94 -19.20 10.01
CA GLY A 16 -10.09 -19.48 9.15
C GLY A 16 -11.32 -18.59 9.42
N ALA A 17 -11.13 -17.46 10.09
CA ALA A 17 -12.23 -16.55 10.37
C ALA A 17 -12.85 -16.00 9.10
N LYS A 18 -14.14 -15.67 9.16
CA LYS A 18 -14.83 -14.97 8.08
C LYS A 18 -14.42 -13.50 8.09
N SER A 19 -13.87 -13.05 6.99
CA SER A 19 -13.33 -11.70 6.85
C SER A 19 -13.54 -11.20 5.43
N TYR A 20 -13.17 -9.95 5.18
CA TYR A 20 -13.60 -9.24 3.98
C TYR A 20 -12.51 -8.40 3.36
N VAL A 21 -12.75 -8.04 2.10
CA VAL A 21 -12.04 -6.97 1.39
C VAL A 21 -13.10 -5.97 0.92
N GLU A 22 -12.86 -4.69 1.16
CA GLU A 22 -13.66 -3.61 0.60
C GLU A 22 -12.81 -2.81 -0.37
N ILE A 23 -13.29 -2.63 -1.58
CA ILE A 23 -12.59 -1.87 -2.63
C ILE A 23 -13.54 -0.82 -3.15
N GLY A 24 -13.08 0.42 -3.20
CA GLY A 24 -13.84 1.53 -3.74
C GLY A 24 -13.94 1.49 -5.26
N ASP A 25 -14.15 2.66 -5.86
CA ASP A 25 -14.45 2.78 -7.28
C ASP A 25 -13.25 3.22 -8.10
N ASN A 26 -13.29 2.90 -9.39
CA ASN A 26 -12.33 3.38 -10.39
C ASN A 26 -10.86 3.01 -10.07
N ASN A 27 -10.65 1.87 -9.45
CA ASN A 27 -9.33 1.33 -9.23
C ASN A 27 -8.86 0.55 -10.46
N VAL A 28 -7.60 0.71 -10.81
CA VAL A 28 -6.97 -0.12 -11.85
C VAL A 28 -6.14 -1.17 -11.15
N ILE A 29 -6.53 -2.42 -11.33
CA ILE A 29 -5.87 -3.57 -10.71
C ILE A 29 -5.30 -4.45 -11.82
N ARG A 30 -3.97 -4.47 -11.92
CA ARG A 30 -3.27 -5.13 -13.00
C ARG A 30 -2.97 -6.61 -12.70
N GLU A 31 -2.20 -7.21 -13.57
CA GLU A 31 -1.90 -8.64 -13.55
C GLU A 31 -1.18 -9.07 -12.28
N ASN A 32 -1.47 -10.26 -11.80
CA ASN A 32 -0.80 -10.88 -10.65
C ASN A 32 -0.87 -10.06 -9.35
N VAL A 33 -1.80 -9.13 -9.24
CA VAL A 33 -2.07 -8.43 -7.98
C VAL A 33 -2.74 -9.41 -7.01
N VAL A 34 -2.29 -9.40 -5.76
CA VAL A 34 -2.87 -10.19 -4.69
C VAL A 34 -3.36 -9.24 -3.59
N ILE A 35 -4.60 -9.40 -3.19
CA ILE A 35 -5.19 -8.66 -2.07
C ILE A 35 -5.75 -9.70 -1.09
N ASN A 36 -5.18 -9.75 0.11
CA ASN A 36 -5.65 -10.67 1.15
C ASN A 36 -6.78 -10.04 1.96
N ARG A 37 -7.72 -10.88 2.41
CA ARG A 37 -8.76 -10.43 3.32
C ARG A 37 -8.23 -10.34 4.76
N GLY A 38 -9.04 -9.82 5.69
CA GLY A 38 -8.65 -9.69 7.09
C GLY A 38 -8.37 -11.03 7.77
N THR A 39 -7.64 -11.01 8.87
CA THR A 39 -7.28 -12.22 9.63
C THR A 39 -8.31 -12.58 10.68
N GLU A 40 -8.92 -11.59 11.30
CA GLU A 40 -9.86 -11.76 12.39
C GLU A 40 -11.30 -11.81 11.88
N ARG A 41 -12.22 -12.29 12.71
CA ARG A 41 -13.64 -12.28 12.40
C ARG A 41 -14.10 -10.86 12.11
N ASP A 42 -14.78 -10.68 10.98
CA ASP A 42 -15.25 -9.40 10.45
C ASP A 42 -14.14 -8.38 10.18
N GLY A 43 -12.87 -8.82 10.18
CA GLY A 43 -11.76 -7.99 9.77
C GLY A 43 -11.83 -7.63 8.29
N VAL A 44 -11.34 -6.44 7.94
CA VAL A 44 -11.44 -5.91 6.59
C VAL A 44 -10.11 -5.36 6.12
N THR A 45 -9.71 -5.74 4.92
CA THR A 45 -8.69 -5.02 4.15
C THR A 45 -9.42 -4.01 3.28
N LYS A 46 -9.06 -2.74 3.40
CA LYS A 46 -9.76 -1.65 2.70
C LYS A 46 -8.88 -0.99 1.66
N ILE A 47 -9.43 -0.80 0.48
CA ILE A 47 -8.80 -0.02 -0.60
C ILE A 47 -9.81 1.04 -1.02
N GLY A 48 -9.38 2.28 -1.02
CA GLY A 48 -10.22 3.40 -1.43
C GLY A 48 -10.47 3.42 -2.94
N SER A 49 -10.52 4.60 -3.51
CA SER A 49 -10.88 4.81 -4.92
C SER A 49 -9.75 5.45 -5.71
N HIS A 50 -9.78 5.27 -7.03
CA HIS A 50 -8.83 5.89 -7.97
C HIS A 50 -7.38 5.48 -7.73
N ASN A 51 -7.15 4.26 -7.29
CA ASN A 51 -5.81 3.73 -7.08
C ASN A 51 -5.33 2.94 -8.30
N PHE A 52 -4.02 2.94 -8.53
CA PHE A 52 -3.37 2.10 -9.52
C PHE A 52 -2.54 1.05 -8.80
N LEU A 53 -2.94 -0.21 -8.91
CA LEU A 53 -2.19 -1.35 -8.40
C LEU A 53 -1.56 -2.05 -9.60
N LEU A 54 -0.29 -1.76 -9.86
CA LEU A 54 0.39 -2.28 -11.03
C LEU A 54 0.81 -3.74 -10.82
N GLU A 55 1.40 -4.34 -11.85
CA GLU A 55 1.65 -5.77 -11.88
C GLU A 55 2.40 -6.26 -10.64
N GLY A 56 1.93 -7.35 -10.07
CA GLY A 56 2.59 -8.01 -8.95
C GLY A 56 2.49 -7.30 -7.60
N THR A 57 1.68 -6.24 -7.49
CA THR A 57 1.43 -5.59 -6.21
C THR A 57 0.74 -6.55 -5.25
N HIS A 58 1.19 -6.57 -4.00
CA HIS A 58 0.58 -7.37 -2.95
C HIS A 58 0.13 -6.47 -1.82
N ILE A 59 -1.16 -6.47 -1.53
CA ILE A 59 -1.75 -5.80 -0.35
C ILE A 59 -2.14 -6.89 0.63
N SER A 60 -1.43 -6.94 1.74
CA SER A 60 -1.64 -7.97 2.75
C SER A 60 -2.84 -7.65 3.66
N HIS A 61 -3.16 -8.59 4.49
CA HIS A 61 -4.33 -8.59 5.36
C HIS A 61 -4.44 -7.34 6.25
N ASP A 62 -5.65 -6.88 6.47
CA ASP A 62 -5.98 -5.80 7.42
C ASP A 62 -5.31 -4.46 7.12
N THR A 63 -4.84 -4.26 5.90
CA THR A 63 -4.25 -3.01 5.46
C THR A 63 -5.34 -2.05 5.00
N VAL A 64 -5.15 -0.77 5.26
CA VAL A 64 -6.07 0.30 4.84
C VAL A 64 -5.34 1.21 3.87
N VAL A 65 -5.88 1.32 2.66
CA VAL A 65 -5.35 2.18 1.59
C VAL A 65 -6.35 3.29 1.31
N GLY A 66 -5.87 4.51 1.24
CA GLY A 66 -6.69 5.67 0.88
C GLY A 66 -6.99 5.75 -0.61
N ASP A 67 -7.12 6.98 -1.10
CA ASP A 67 -7.46 7.25 -2.50
C ASP A 67 -6.27 7.79 -3.28
N ASN A 68 -6.32 7.66 -4.60
CA ASN A 68 -5.36 8.26 -5.53
C ASN A 68 -3.91 7.81 -5.31
N CYS A 69 -3.70 6.59 -4.85
CA CYS A 69 -2.38 6.03 -4.68
C CYS A 69 -1.90 5.31 -5.95
N VAL A 70 -0.58 5.24 -6.10
CA VAL A 70 0.05 4.47 -7.16
C VAL A 70 0.98 3.45 -6.51
N PHE A 71 0.76 2.19 -6.82
CA PHE A 71 1.64 1.09 -6.42
C PHE A 71 2.38 0.63 -7.65
N GLY A 72 3.65 0.99 -7.74
CA GLY A 72 4.52 0.53 -8.82
C GLY A 72 4.61 -0.99 -8.83
N TYR A 73 4.98 -1.56 -9.98
CA TYR A 73 5.00 -3.02 -10.09
C TYR A 73 5.91 -3.66 -9.03
N GLY A 74 5.45 -4.78 -8.51
CA GLY A 74 6.18 -5.52 -7.48
C GLY A 74 6.17 -4.89 -6.09
N THR A 75 5.37 -3.84 -5.85
CA THR A 75 5.23 -3.27 -4.51
C THR A 75 4.61 -4.30 -3.58
N LYS A 76 5.19 -4.47 -2.39
CA LYS A 76 4.70 -5.39 -1.38
C LYS A 76 4.35 -4.63 -0.11
N VAL A 77 3.11 -4.75 0.33
CA VAL A 77 2.62 -4.14 1.56
C VAL A 77 2.26 -5.25 2.53
N ALA A 78 2.95 -5.30 3.65
CA ALA A 78 2.70 -6.30 4.69
C ALA A 78 1.40 -6.00 5.46
N GLY A 79 1.06 -6.86 6.42
CA GLY A 79 -0.20 -6.75 7.13
C GLY A 79 -0.28 -5.55 8.07
N ASP A 80 -1.51 -5.15 8.37
CA ASP A 80 -1.81 -4.09 9.35
C ASP A 80 -1.14 -2.76 9.04
N CYS A 81 -0.98 -2.44 7.78
CA CYS A 81 -0.42 -1.16 7.33
C CYS A 81 -1.53 -0.13 7.08
N GLU A 82 -1.16 1.12 7.18
CA GLU A 82 -2.01 2.24 6.76
C GLU A 82 -1.30 3.04 5.67
N ILE A 83 -2.02 3.34 4.62
CA ILE A 83 -1.52 4.13 3.50
C ILE A 83 -2.52 5.27 3.27
N GLY A 84 -2.03 6.49 3.37
CA GLY A 84 -2.86 7.68 3.20
C GLY A 84 -3.28 7.90 1.76
N ASN A 85 -3.66 9.13 1.43
CA ASN A 85 -4.08 9.50 0.09
C ASN A 85 -2.90 9.98 -0.75
N GLY A 86 -2.91 9.68 -2.04
CA GLY A 86 -1.93 10.18 -2.97
C GLY A 86 -0.51 9.67 -2.77
N VAL A 87 -0.34 8.54 -2.11
CA VAL A 87 0.99 7.96 -1.87
C VAL A 87 1.47 7.26 -3.14
N ILE A 88 2.73 7.46 -3.47
CA ILE A 88 3.36 6.82 -4.63
C ILE A 88 4.44 5.87 -4.15
N PHE A 89 4.27 4.60 -4.49
CA PHE A 89 5.29 3.57 -4.31
C PHE A 89 5.96 3.31 -5.66
N SER A 90 7.25 3.56 -5.74
CA SER A 90 8.01 3.18 -6.93
C SER A 90 8.25 1.66 -6.94
N SER A 91 8.69 1.14 -8.07
CA SER A 91 8.80 -0.30 -8.29
C SER A 91 9.57 -1.02 -7.19
N GLY A 92 9.03 -2.13 -6.72
CA GLY A 92 9.70 -2.98 -5.74
C GLY A 92 9.82 -2.40 -4.33
N ALA A 93 9.12 -1.31 -4.03
CA ALA A 93 9.08 -0.79 -2.65
C ALA A 93 8.37 -1.80 -1.73
N ILE A 94 8.84 -1.88 -0.49
CA ILE A 94 8.28 -2.81 0.50
C ILE A 94 7.94 -2.03 1.77
N GLN A 95 6.67 -2.10 2.16
CA GLN A 95 6.20 -1.55 3.42
C GLN A 95 6.05 -2.69 4.43
N ASN A 96 6.84 -2.69 5.49
CA ASN A 96 6.76 -3.72 6.51
C ASN A 96 5.56 -3.54 7.43
N ALA A 97 5.19 -4.61 8.13
CA ALA A 97 3.97 -4.67 8.92
C ALA A 97 3.87 -3.56 9.97
N ASN A 98 2.66 -3.13 10.26
CA ASN A 98 2.34 -2.17 11.30
C ASN A 98 2.98 -0.79 11.11
N THR A 99 3.20 -0.38 9.87
CA THR A 99 3.75 0.94 9.54
C THR A 99 2.72 1.76 8.77
N ARG A 100 2.99 3.07 8.69
CA ARG A 100 2.15 4.03 7.98
C ARG A 100 2.94 4.78 6.93
N ALA A 101 2.31 4.99 5.79
CA ALA A 101 2.79 5.94 4.78
C ALA A 101 1.82 7.11 4.75
N GLY A 102 2.30 8.29 5.10
CA GLY A 102 1.47 9.49 5.20
C GLY A 102 1.03 10.03 3.85
N ASP A 103 0.02 10.90 3.86
CA ASP A 103 -0.54 11.48 2.64
C ASP A 103 0.55 12.10 1.76
N LEU A 104 0.44 11.87 0.46
CA LEU A 104 1.31 12.51 -0.55
C LEU A 104 2.80 12.23 -0.35
N SER A 105 3.14 11.18 0.38
CA SER A 105 4.51 10.72 0.47
C SER A 105 4.90 9.91 -0.77
N MET A 106 6.19 9.76 -0.99
CA MET A 106 6.72 8.97 -2.10
C MET A 106 7.80 8.03 -1.58
N ILE A 107 7.66 6.76 -1.92
CA ILE A 107 8.63 5.73 -1.57
C ILE A 107 9.43 5.37 -2.82
N GLN A 108 10.73 5.55 -2.76
CA GLN A 108 11.60 5.28 -3.91
C GLN A 108 11.73 3.79 -4.19
N ALA A 109 12.13 3.48 -5.41
CA ALA A 109 12.25 2.10 -5.88
C ALA A 109 13.15 1.26 -4.97
N GLY A 110 12.70 0.04 -4.68
CA GLY A 110 13.46 -0.91 -3.89
C GLY A 110 13.61 -0.58 -2.41
N CYS A 111 13.03 0.51 -1.93
CA CYS A 111 13.09 0.87 -0.51
C CYS A 111 12.20 -0.06 0.31
N ALA A 112 12.79 -0.70 1.32
CA ALA A 112 12.04 -1.47 2.30
C ALA A 112 12.07 -0.71 3.63
N PHE A 113 10.90 -0.37 4.18
CA PHE A 113 10.86 0.44 5.39
C PHE A 113 10.06 -0.20 6.52
N SER A 114 10.54 0.01 7.74
CA SER A 114 9.96 -0.51 8.98
C SER A 114 9.57 0.59 9.95
N HIS A 115 9.64 1.84 9.53
CA HIS A 115 9.24 3.02 10.31
C HIS A 115 8.26 3.84 9.50
N ASP A 116 7.41 4.59 10.18
CA ASP A 116 6.42 5.42 9.51
C ASP A 116 7.07 6.46 8.60
N VAL A 117 6.44 6.72 7.47
CA VAL A 117 6.83 7.79 6.55
C VAL A 117 5.86 8.95 6.75
N PRO A 118 6.35 10.13 7.17
CA PRO A 118 5.49 11.31 7.34
C PRO A 118 4.86 11.76 6.03
N PRO A 119 3.75 12.52 6.09
CA PRO A 119 3.17 13.11 4.90
C PRO A 119 4.16 14.02 4.17
N TYR A 120 4.03 14.10 2.85
CA TYR A 120 4.79 15.00 1.96
C TYR A 120 6.29 14.75 1.91
N VAL A 121 6.77 13.60 2.36
CA VAL A 121 8.19 13.27 2.42
C VAL A 121 8.53 12.24 1.35
N ILE A 122 9.73 12.37 0.78
CA ILE A 122 10.32 11.32 -0.05
C ILE A 122 11.19 10.44 0.83
N ALA A 123 10.95 9.15 0.82
CA ALA A 123 11.73 8.15 1.55
C ALA A 123 12.41 7.20 0.58
N GLY A 124 13.65 6.85 0.84
CA GLY A 124 14.39 5.93 -0.02
C GLY A 124 15.58 5.32 0.65
N GLY A 125 16.19 4.36 -0.03
CA GLY A 125 17.38 3.67 0.45
C GLY A 125 17.10 2.48 1.39
N ASN A 126 18.14 1.74 1.70
CA ASN A 126 18.14 0.63 2.66
C ASN A 126 19.44 0.71 3.48
N PRO A 127 19.37 1.12 4.75
CA PRO A 127 18.17 1.51 5.49
C PRO A 127 17.54 2.81 4.95
N MET A 128 16.22 2.92 5.18
CA MET A 128 15.46 4.07 4.70
C MET A 128 15.94 5.38 5.31
N THR A 129 16.03 6.40 4.46
CA THR A 129 16.27 7.78 4.87
C THR A 129 15.24 8.69 4.21
N TYR A 130 15.02 9.86 4.79
CA TYR A 130 14.12 10.84 4.19
C TYR A 130 14.93 11.78 3.29
N GLY A 131 14.54 11.84 2.02
CA GLY A 131 15.22 12.64 1.01
C GLY A 131 14.74 14.09 0.91
N GLY A 132 13.82 14.49 1.79
CA GLY A 132 13.24 15.82 1.78
C GLY A 132 11.77 15.81 1.35
N PRO A 133 11.17 17.00 1.10
CA PRO A 133 9.77 17.08 0.74
C PRO A 133 9.52 16.53 -0.68
N ASN A 134 8.32 16.03 -0.90
CA ASN A 134 7.86 15.64 -2.23
C ASN A 134 7.57 16.91 -3.03
N THR A 135 8.57 17.41 -3.76
CA THR A 135 8.50 18.69 -4.43
C THR A 135 7.46 18.74 -5.55
N THR A 136 7.17 17.62 -6.18
CA THR A 136 6.12 17.55 -7.21
C THR A 136 4.78 17.96 -6.62
N VAL A 137 4.43 17.42 -5.47
CA VAL A 137 3.17 17.74 -4.79
C VAL A 137 3.19 19.16 -4.25
N THR A 138 4.28 19.55 -3.59
CA THR A 138 4.37 20.90 -3.01
C THR A 138 4.31 21.99 -4.08
N SER A 139 4.88 21.73 -5.25
CA SER A 139 4.75 22.64 -6.40
C SER A 139 3.31 22.82 -6.84
N LEU A 140 2.55 21.72 -6.92
CA LEU A 140 1.13 21.78 -7.29
C LEU A 140 0.30 22.54 -6.27
N LEU A 141 0.62 22.39 -4.99
CA LEU A 141 -0.12 23.09 -3.92
C LEU A 141 0.15 24.60 -3.87
N ARG A 142 1.24 25.06 -4.47
CA ARG A 142 1.58 26.50 -4.52
C ARG A 142 0.88 27.26 -5.64
N THR A 143 0.33 26.54 -6.57
CA THR A 143 -0.45 27.15 -7.65
C THR A 143 -1.91 27.26 -7.28
#